data_ee593b702e9c27a926b86eddb3729e49
#
_entry.id   ee593b702e9c27a926b86eddb3729e49
#
_cell.length_a   1.000
_cell.length_b   1.000
_cell.length_c   1.000
_cell.angle_alpha   90.00
_cell.angle_beta   90.00
_cell.angle_gamma   90.00
#
_symmetry.space_group_name_H-M   'P 1'
#
loop_
_entity.id
_entity.type
_entity.pdbx_description
1 polymer ?
#
loop_
_entity_poly.entity_id
_entity_poly.type
_entity_poly.pdbx_seq_one_letter_code
_entity_poly.pdbx_strand_id
1 'polypeptide(L)'
;MYYMYLGATFQVPIPPETMRTKIKNRNKEISLIDGDINIIKDPGLTEISFKNLLPNSSYPFNQSILNKSGRAAEYLDQLETLKQSQDPFRFIVVRMTDGGRLLNMDNIQCTLEDYTIDEDAREGYDFYANITLKQYREWGAKKITIGKDENGNTTATTESTRSTIGHTECPGIVKAKEGDTLQTICLKQFGMKLAYSNLPIVKKLNKIAVPAVLATGQKLQMYKKKFNKNGIPGGVLY
;
A
#
# COMPACT_ATOMS: atom_id res chain seq x y z
N MET A 1 -16.97 13.10 -3.35
CA MET A 1 -16.52 13.43 -1.99
C MET A 1 -15.16 12.80 -1.71
N TYR A 2 -14.27 13.54 -1.04
CA TYR A 2 -12.97 13.07 -0.61
C TYR A 2 -12.89 13.09 0.90
N TYR A 3 -12.40 12.00 1.49
CA TYR A 3 -12.03 11.96 2.90
C TYR A 3 -10.55 11.59 2.99
N MET A 4 -9.79 12.35 3.76
CA MET A 4 -8.35 12.16 3.90
C MET A 4 -7.97 12.08 5.37
N TYR A 5 -7.15 11.09 5.70
CA TYR A 5 -6.70 10.83 7.07
C TYR A 5 -5.19 10.66 7.10
N LEU A 6 -4.53 11.32 8.03
CA LEU A 6 -3.12 11.16 8.36
C LEU A 6 -3.04 10.49 9.73
N GLY A 7 -2.79 9.19 9.73
CA GLY A 7 -2.85 8.40 10.94
C GLY A 7 -4.29 8.20 11.45
N ALA A 8 -4.41 7.95 12.75
CA ALA A 8 -5.69 7.73 13.40
C ALA A 8 -6.32 9.03 13.94
N THR A 9 -5.53 10.07 14.10
CA THR A 9 -5.90 11.28 14.84
C THR A 9 -6.20 12.47 13.95
N PHE A 10 -5.56 12.60 12.81
CA PHE A 10 -5.70 13.75 11.94
C PHE A 10 -6.59 13.42 10.74
N GLN A 11 -7.76 14.02 10.72
CA GLN A 11 -8.61 14.07 9.52
C GLN A 11 -8.47 15.45 8.88
N VAL A 12 -8.20 15.45 7.57
CA VAL A 12 -8.15 16.71 6.78
C VAL A 12 -9.53 17.36 6.81
N PRO A 13 -9.67 18.61 7.33
CA PRO A 13 -10.98 19.24 7.52
C PRO A 13 -11.68 19.53 6.21
N ILE A 14 -10.95 20.08 5.27
CA ILE A 14 -11.45 20.46 3.95
C ILE A 14 -10.55 19.78 2.92
N PRO A 15 -11.11 18.97 2.03
CA PRO A 15 -10.31 18.30 1.01
C PRO A 15 -9.51 19.32 0.19
N PRO A 16 -8.24 19.05 -0.11
CA PRO A 16 -7.43 19.94 -0.92
C PRO A 16 -7.97 20.02 -2.35
N GLU A 17 -7.86 21.18 -2.96
CA GLU A 17 -8.22 21.40 -4.36
C GLU A 17 -7.39 20.52 -5.30
N THR A 18 -6.10 20.40 -5.00
CA THR A 18 -5.15 19.60 -5.78
C THR A 18 -4.29 18.73 -4.86
N MET A 19 -4.11 17.48 -5.25
CA MET A 19 -3.17 16.56 -4.62
C MET A 19 -2.26 16.00 -5.71
N ARG A 20 -0.97 16.14 -5.54
CA ARG A 20 0.05 15.63 -6.47
C ARG A 20 0.72 14.40 -5.88
N THR A 21 0.64 13.30 -6.59
CA THR A 21 1.37 12.07 -6.26
C THR A 21 2.51 11.89 -7.26
N LYS A 22 3.75 11.84 -6.78
CA LYS A 22 4.95 11.71 -7.59
C LYS A 22 5.61 10.36 -7.34
N ILE A 23 5.67 9.57 -8.40
CA ILE A 23 6.29 8.25 -8.38
C ILE A 23 7.52 8.33 -9.28
N LYS A 24 8.69 8.16 -8.70
CA LYS A 24 9.97 8.24 -9.41
C LYS A 24 10.64 6.88 -9.45
N ASN A 25 11.28 6.58 -10.56
CA ASN A 25 12.25 5.49 -10.63
C ASN A 25 13.62 6.00 -10.17
N ARG A 26 14.46 5.10 -9.67
CA ARG A 26 15.85 5.38 -9.32
C ARG A 26 16.80 4.97 -10.45
N ASN A 27 16.38 5.16 -11.68
CA ASN A 27 17.17 4.86 -12.87
C ASN A 27 18.52 5.61 -12.82
N LYS A 28 19.51 5.02 -13.45
CA LYS A 28 20.84 5.64 -13.59
C LYS A 28 21.21 5.67 -15.08
N GLU A 29 21.47 6.86 -15.57
CA GLU A 29 22.01 7.06 -16.91
C GLU A 29 23.53 6.95 -16.85
N ILE A 30 24.12 6.25 -17.80
CA ILE A 30 25.56 6.11 -17.97
C ILE A 30 25.87 6.42 -19.43
N SER A 31 26.71 7.42 -19.63
CA SER A 31 27.21 7.77 -20.95
C SER A 31 28.37 6.85 -21.33
N LEU A 32 28.27 6.22 -22.47
CA LEU A 32 29.29 5.40 -23.08
C LEU A 32 29.80 6.07 -24.37
N ILE A 33 30.86 5.55 -24.96
CA ILE A 33 31.46 6.07 -26.20
C ILE A 33 30.44 5.98 -27.36
N ASP A 34 29.60 4.95 -27.38
CA ASP A 34 28.65 4.67 -28.45
C ASP A 34 27.22 5.22 -28.14
N GLY A 35 27.03 5.97 -27.07
CA GLY A 35 25.74 6.56 -26.67
C GLY A 35 25.41 6.37 -25.20
N ASP A 36 24.26 6.90 -24.78
CA ASP A 36 23.77 6.85 -23.41
C ASP A 36 22.93 5.61 -23.18
N ILE A 37 23.16 4.94 -22.07
CA ILE A 37 22.32 3.83 -21.60
C ILE A 37 21.57 4.20 -20.32
N ASN A 38 20.29 3.82 -20.23
CA ASN A 38 19.48 4.00 -19.03
C ASN A 38 19.32 2.66 -18.29
N ILE A 39 19.93 2.54 -17.13
CA ILE A 39 19.79 1.38 -16.27
C ILE A 39 18.51 1.54 -15.46
N ILE A 40 17.52 0.69 -15.73
CA ILE A 40 16.24 0.66 -15.05
C ILE A 40 16.45 0.02 -13.65
N LYS A 41 16.09 0.76 -12.61
CA LYS A 41 16.12 0.30 -11.22
C LYS A 41 14.72 0.27 -10.62
N ASP A 42 14.60 -0.34 -9.45
CA ASP A 42 13.35 -0.36 -8.69
C ASP A 42 12.80 1.05 -8.47
N PRO A 43 11.47 1.20 -8.42
CA PRO A 43 10.83 2.47 -8.15
C PRO A 43 11.26 3.03 -6.79
N GLY A 44 11.49 4.33 -6.75
CA GLY A 44 11.76 5.09 -5.54
C GLY A 44 10.57 5.15 -4.60
N LEU A 45 10.69 5.96 -3.57
CA LEU A 45 9.59 6.23 -2.66
C LEU A 45 8.61 7.20 -3.31
N THR A 46 7.33 6.94 -3.11
CA THR A 46 6.26 7.82 -3.56
C THR A 46 6.22 9.08 -2.68
N GLU A 47 6.10 10.22 -3.31
CA GLU A 47 5.99 11.53 -2.68
C GLU A 47 4.60 12.08 -2.96
N ILE A 48 3.90 12.56 -1.93
CA ILE A 48 2.54 13.09 -2.03
C ILE A 48 2.56 14.49 -1.46
N SER A 49 2.11 15.47 -2.23
CA SER A 49 2.03 16.87 -1.79
C SER A 49 0.66 17.44 -2.06
N PHE A 50 0.16 18.22 -1.13
CA PHE A 50 -1.13 18.94 -1.25
C PHE A 50 -1.17 20.17 -0.36
N LYS A 51 -1.95 21.17 -0.77
CA LYS A 51 -2.24 22.37 0.01
C LYS A 51 -3.60 22.20 0.66
N ASN A 52 -3.66 22.33 1.98
CA ASN A 52 -4.88 22.15 2.75
C ASN A 52 -5.29 23.45 3.44
N LEU A 53 -6.59 23.76 3.43
CA LEU A 53 -7.17 24.84 4.19
C LEU A 53 -7.47 24.36 5.61
N LEU A 54 -6.93 25.06 6.61
CA LEU A 54 -7.18 24.86 8.02
C LEU A 54 -8.11 25.96 8.52
N PRO A 55 -9.40 25.67 8.73
CA PRO A 55 -10.38 26.70 9.03
C PRO A 55 -10.26 27.21 10.47
N ASN A 56 -10.43 28.51 10.66
CA ASN A 56 -10.73 29.14 11.95
C ASN A 56 -12.20 29.53 12.08
N SER A 57 -12.97 29.31 11.00
CA SER A 57 -14.40 29.59 10.94
C SER A 57 -15.18 28.31 10.66
N SER A 58 -16.44 28.28 11.05
CA SER A 58 -17.32 27.14 10.76
C SER A 58 -17.78 27.20 9.30
N TYR A 59 -17.38 26.20 8.52
CA TYR A 59 -17.80 26.06 7.13
C TYR A 59 -18.73 24.86 6.97
N PRO A 60 -19.81 24.96 6.16
CA PRO A 60 -20.74 23.85 5.92
C PRO A 60 -20.10 22.68 5.17
N PHE A 61 -18.98 22.92 4.49
CA PHE A 61 -18.21 21.90 3.76
C PHE A 61 -17.04 21.31 4.57
N ASN A 62 -16.90 21.69 5.84
CA ASN A 62 -15.94 21.06 6.74
C ASN A 62 -16.38 19.62 7.01
N GLN A 63 -15.53 18.67 6.63
CA GLN A 63 -15.80 17.23 6.74
C GLN A 63 -15.19 16.58 8.00
N SER A 64 -14.57 17.40 8.86
CA SER A 64 -13.92 16.89 10.08
C SER A 64 -14.96 16.35 11.06
N ILE A 65 -14.89 15.06 11.31
CA ILE A 65 -15.68 14.37 12.34
C ILE A 65 -14.88 14.29 13.64
N LEU A 66 -13.55 14.21 13.53
CA LEU A 66 -12.64 14.04 14.65
C LEU A 66 -12.43 15.35 15.44
N ASN A 67 -12.37 16.48 14.76
CA ASN A 67 -12.17 17.79 15.37
C ASN A 67 -13.43 18.64 15.24
N LYS A 68 -14.26 18.62 16.24
CA LYS A 68 -15.54 19.36 16.27
C LYS A 68 -15.38 20.87 16.49
N SER A 69 -14.27 21.31 17.10
CA SER A 69 -14.02 22.74 17.37
C SER A 69 -13.75 23.55 16.11
N GLY A 70 -13.18 22.90 15.08
CA GLY A 70 -12.88 23.53 13.80
C GLY A 70 -11.86 24.67 13.87
N ARG A 71 -11.00 24.68 14.89
CA ARG A 71 -9.95 25.71 15.05
C ARG A 71 -8.66 25.28 14.37
N ALA A 72 -8.08 26.14 13.58
CA ALA A 72 -6.83 25.89 12.89
C ALA A 72 -5.68 25.47 13.84
N ALA A 73 -5.63 26.06 15.05
CA ALA A 73 -4.64 25.73 16.07
C ALA A 73 -4.59 24.22 16.40
N GLU A 74 -5.76 23.57 16.55
CA GLU A 74 -5.82 22.14 16.87
C GLU A 74 -5.30 21.27 15.73
N TYR A 75 -5.49 21.68 14.50
CA TYR A 75 -4.93 20.99 13.35
C TYR A 75 -3.41 21.17 13.27
N LEU A 76 -2.91 22.36 13.62
CA LEU A 76 -1.47 22.63 13.68
C LEU A 76 -0.79 21.82 14.78
N ASP A 77 -1.38 21.74 15.98
CA ASP A 77 -0.88 20.92 17.10
C ASP A 77 -0.79 19.43 16.70
N GLN A 78 -1.77 18.96 15.93
CA GLN A 78 -1.75 17.59 15.44
C GLN A 78 -0.67 17.35 14.39
N LEU A 79 -0.45 18.29 13.46
CA LEU A 79 0.64 18.21 12.49
C LEU A 79 1.99 18.24 13.19
N GLU A 80 2.15 19.09 14.21
CA GLU A 80 3.36 19.16 15.01
C GLU A 80 3.60 17.83 15.76
N THR A 81 2.56 17.27 16.37
CA THR A 81 2.63 15.96 17.03
C THR A 81 3.07 14.87 16.05
N LEU A 82 2.49 14.84 14.84
CA LEU A 82 2.88 13.89 13.80
C LEU A 82 4.34 14.10 13.34
N LYS A 83 4.81 15.33 13.30
CA LYS A 83 6.20 15.64 12.93
C LYS A 83 7.18 15.25 14.02
N GLN A 84 6.84 15.50 15.28
CA GLN A 84 7.69 15.21 16.44
C GLN A 84 7.77 13.71 16.75
N SER A 85 6.69 12.95 16.53
CA SER A 85 6.66 11.51 16.78
C SER A 85 7.68 10.74 15.93
N GLN A 86 7.99 11.23 14.73
CA GLN A 86 8.85 10.56 13.74
C GLN A 86 8.39 9.15 13.35
N ASP A 87 7.20 8.76 13.79
CA ASP A 87 6.63 7.45 13.52
C ASP A 87 5.94 7.43 12.15
N PRO A 88 6.08 6.34 11.39
CA PRO A 88 5.34 6.19 10.14
C PRO A 88 3.85 5.96 10.43
N PHE A 89 3.00 6.67 9.71
CA PHE A 89 1.56 6.58 9.83
C PHE A 89 0.90 6.16 8.51
N ARG A 90 -0.37 5.79 8.59
CA ARG A 90 -1.17 5.47 7.41
C ARG A 90 -1.80 6.73 6.84
N PHE A 91 -1.48 7.03 5.59
CA PHE A 91 -2.19 8.04 4.81
C PHE A 91 -3.29 7.35 4.02
N ILE A 92 -4.53 7.72 4.31
CA ILE A 92 -5.72 7.10 3.73
C ILE A 92 -6.50 8.16 2.98
N VAL A 93 -6.79 7.90 1.71
CA VAL A 93 -7.66 8.74 0.87
C VAL A 93 -8.82 7.90 0.40
N VAL A 94 -10.03 8.30 0.78
CA VAL A 94 -11.28 7.65 0.35
C VAL A 94 -11.98 8.56 -0.64
N ARG A 95 -12.25 8.06 -1.83
CA ARG A 95 -12.97 8.79 -2.88
C ARG A 95 -14.33 8.15 -3.09
N MET A 96 -15.37 8.95 -2.96
CA MET A 96 -16.75 8.50 -3.08
C MET A 96 -17.51 9.38 -4.08
N THR A 97 -18.50 8.79 -4.75
CA THR A 97 -19.50 9.57 -5.51
C THR A 97 -20.45 10.27 -4.55
N ASP A 98 -21.23 11.22 -5.06
CA ASP A 98 -22.25 11.94 -4.27
C ASP A 98 -23.35 10.98 -3.75
N GLY A 99 -23.59 9.86 -4.45
CA GLY A 99 -24.49 8.79 -4.03
C GLY A 99 -23.88 7.81 -3.02
N GLY A 100 -22.70 8.08 -2.44
CA GLY A 100 -22.06 7.25 -1.42
C GLY A 100 -21.34 6.00 -1.95
N ARG A 101 -21.23 5.81 -3.28
CA ARG A 101 -20.50 4.69 -3.87
C ARG A 101 -18.98 4.94 -3.77
N LEU A 102 -18.24 3.99 -3.22
CA LEU A 102 -16.78 4.01 -3.19
C LEU A 102 -16.21 3.90 -4.62
N LEU A 103 -15.41 4.87 -5.02
CA LEU A 103 -14.69 4.88 -6.31
C LEU A 103 -13.31 4.23 -6.17
N ASN A 104 -12.51 4.79 -5.24
CA ASN A 104 -11.15 4.32 -4.98
C ASN A 104 -10.75 4.65 -3.55
N MET A 105 -9.87 3.84 -2.99
CA MET A 105 -9.26 4.07 -1.69
C MET A 105 -7.76 3.82 -1.79
N ASP A 106 -6.97 4.83 -1.49
CA ASP A 106 -5.53 4.71 -1.34
C ASP A 106 -5.19 4.59 0.15
N ASN A 107 -4.29 3.67 0.48
CA ASN A 107 -3.80 3.46 1.83
C ASN A 107 -2.30 3.20 1.76
N ILE A 108 -1.51 4.21 2.08
CA ILE A 108 -0.06 4.20 1.95
C ILE A 108 0.55 4.51 3.31
N GLN A 109 1.57 3.76 3.70
CA GLN A 109 2.36 4.09 4.88
C GLN A 109 3.34 5.19 4.53
N CYS A 110 3.27 6.30 5.26
CA CYS A 110 4.02 7.52 4.98
C CYS A 110 4.63 8.10 6.25
N THR A 111 5.59 8.98 6.06
CA THR A 111 6.10 9.91 7.06
C THR A 111 5.79 11.33 6.62
N LEU A 112 5.64 12.24 7.57
CA LEU A 112 5.53 13.67 7.31
C LEU A 112 6.93 14.21 7.03
N GLU A 113 7.24 14.44 5.75
CA GLU A 113 8.56 14.92 5.33
C GLU A 113 8.71 16.41 5.67
N ASP A 114 7.73 17.21 5.25
CA ASP A 114 7.74 18.64 5.45
C ASP A 114 6.31 19.20 5.45
N TYR A 115 6.12 20.32 6.15
CA TYR A 115 4.92 21.15 6.01
C TYR A 115 5.28 22.63 6.19
N THR A 116 4.61 23.49 5.46
CA THR A 116 4.70 24.95 5.59
C THR A 116 3.33 25.53 5.84
N ILE A 117 3.29 26.58 6.63
CA ILE A 117 2.06 27.30 6.98
C ILE A 117 2.09 28.64 6.26
N ASP A 118 1.07 28.90 5.46
CA ASP A 118 0.87 30.16 4.79
C ASP A 118 -0.30 30.90 5.45
N GLU A 119 -0.06 32.14 5.85
CA GLU A 119 -1.06 33.06 6.38
C GLU A 119 -1.21 34.22 5.40
N ASP A 120 -2.41 34.48 4.92
CA ASP A 120 -2.69 35.60 4.05
C ASP A 120 -3.87 36.41 4.61
N ALA A 121 -3.58 37.62 5.08
CA ALA A 121 -4.59 38.52 5.65
C ALA A 121 -5.73 38.89 4.66
N ARG A 122 -5.52 38.68 3.35
CA ARG A 122 -6.55 38.93 2.33
C ARG A 122 -7.60 37.81 2.29
N GLU A 123 -7.24 36.60 2.74
CA GLU A 123 -8.10 35.42 2.75
C GLU A 123 -8.81 35.21 4.10
N GLY A 124 -8.71 36.17 5.01
CA GLY A 124 -9.37 36.15 6.32
C GLY A 124 -8.51 35.61 7.44
N TYR A 125 -9.10 34.77 8.29
CA TYR A 125 -8.44 34.25 9.50
C TYR A 125 -7.99 32.80 9.36
N ASP A 126 -8.12 32.21 8.19
CA ASP A 126 -7.81 30.81 7.94
C ASP A 126 -6.34 30.62 7.56
N PHE A 127 -5.79 29.45 7.86
CA PHE A 127 -4.43 29.09 7.50
C PHE A 127 -4.41 28.08 6.35
N TYR A 128 -3.36 28.14 5.56
CA TYR A 128 -3.07 27.11 4.58
C TYR A 128 -1.85 26.33 4.99
N ALA A 129 -1.95 25.01 4.97
CA ALA A 129 -0.82 24.11 5.20
C ALA A 129 -0.45 23.39 3.91
N ASN A 130 0.78 23.61 3.42
CA ASN A 130 1.33 22.80 2.36
C ASN A 130 2.01 21.59 3.00
N ILE A 131 1.51 20.40 2.74
CA ILE A 131 1.94 19.16 3.38
C ILE A 131 2.62 18.28 2.35
N THR A 132 3.81 17.81 2.68
CA THR A 132 4.57 16.85 1.87
C THR A 132 4.78 15.57 2.65
N LEU A 133 4.24 14.49 2.12
CA LEU A 133 4.35 13.14 2.66
C LEU A 133 5.28 12.32 1.80
N LYS A 134 6.04 11.43 2.40
CA LYS A 134 6.91 10.49 1.72
C LYS A 134 6.58 9.08 2.14
N GLN A 135 6.48 8.19 1.16
CA GLN A 135 6.23 6.78 1.42
C GLN A 135 7.29 6.21 2.35
N TYR A 136 6.84 5.55 3.40
CA TYR A 136 7.71 4.78 4.28
C TYR A 136 7.69 3.31 3.86
N ARG A 137 8.87 2.72 3.82
CA ARG A 137 9.04 1.27 3.66
C ARG A 137 9.90 0.79 4.81
N GLU A 138 9.42 -0.20 5.52
CA GLU A 138 10.22 -0.83 6.56
C GLU A 138 11.55 -1.31 6.00
N TRP A 139 12.61 -1.06 6.73
CA TRP A 139 13.95 -1.50 6.39
C TRP A 139 14.57 -2.19 7.60
N GLY A 140 15.41 -3.16 7.33
CA GLY A 140 16.13 -3.89 8.36
C GLY A 140 17.28 -4.69 7.76
N ALA A 141 18.20 -5.10 8.61
CA ALA A 141 19.24 -6.04 8.20
C ALA A 141 18.60 -7.36 7.73
N LYS A 142 19.04 -7.88 6.59
CA LYS A 142 18.62 -9.20 6.14
C LYS A 142 19.20 -10.25 7.07
N LYS A 143 18.33 -11.02 7.71
CA LYS A 143 18.76 -12.18 8.49
C LYS A 143 19.11 -13.31 7.53
N ILE A 144 20.36 -13.74 7.55
CA ILE A 144 20.81 -14.88 6.78
C ILE A 144 20.78 -16.09 7.72
N THR A 145 19.91 -17.04 7.43
CA THR A 145 19.87 -18.31 8.13
C THR A 145 20.67 -19.33 7.31
N ILE A 146 21.75 -19.81 7.88
CA ILE A 146 22.58 -20.86 7.27
C ILE A 146 22.01 -22.19 7.73
N GLY A 147 21.50 -22.97 6.80
CA GLY A 147 21.02 -24.34 7.01
C GLY A 147 21.83 -25.34 6.17
N LYS A 148 21.73 -26.62 6.50
CA LYS A 148 22.19 -27.70 5.63
C LYS A 148 20.97 -28.33 4.96
N ASP A 149 21.09 -28.64 3.68
CA ASP A 149 20.08 -29.42 2.97
C ASP A 149 20.18 -30.92 3.33
N GLU A 150 19.23 -31.72 2.85
CA GLU A 150 19.22 -33.17 3.08
C GLU A 150 20.46 -33.88 2.55
N ASN A 151 21.24 -33.23 1.67
CA ASN A 151 22.48 -33.74 1.08
C ASN A 151 23.74 -33.22 1.80
N GLY A 152 23.58 -32.50 2.91
CA GLY A 152 24.71 -31.97 3.71
C GLY A 152 25.34 -30.70 3.16
N ASN A 153 24.82 -30.10 2.05
CA ASN A 153 25.34 -28.88 1.48
C ASN A 153 24.85 -27.66 2.29
N THR A 154 25.72 -26.71 2.49
CA THR A 154 25.38 -25.49 3.20
C THR A 154 24.51 -24.59 2.31
N THR A 155 23.27 -24.34 2.71
CA THR A 155 22.35 -23.42 2.05
C THR A 155 22.17 -22.16 2.88
N ALA A 156 22.33 -21.00 2.27
CA ALA A 156 22.07 -19.71 2.90
C ALA A 156 20.69 -19.19 2.44
N THR A 157 19.75 -19.15 3.36
CA THR A 157 18.42 -18.58 3.11
C THR A 157 18.39 -17.16 3.66
N THR A 158 18.08 -16.19 2.79
CA THR A 158 17.96 -14.79 3.20
C THR A 158 16.49 -14.50 3.48
N GLU A 159 16.15 -14.23 4.73
CA GLU A 159 14.84 -13.71 5.07
C GLU A 159 14.81 -12.22 4.72
N SER A 160 13.92 -11.84 3.84
CA SER A 160 13.65 -10.43 3.56
C SER A 160 12.75 -9.89 4.67
N THR A 161 13.26 -9.00 5.51
CA THR A 161 12.46 -8.23 6.47
C THR A 161 11.59 -7.16 5.80
N ARG A 162 11.64 -7.06 4.47
CA ARG A 162 10.68 -6.23 3.73
C ARG A 162 9.33 -6.91 3.74
N SER A 163 8.42 -6.40 4.55
CA SER A 163 6.99 -6.60 4.32
C SER A 163 6.69 -6.10 2.89
N THR A 164 6.55 -7.03 1.97
CA THR A 164 6.03 -6.74 0.65
C THR A 164 4.56 -6.39 0.85
N ILE A 165 4.27 -5.11 0.97
CA ILE A 165 2.88 -4.64 1.09
C ILE A 165 2.10 -5.20 -0.10
N GLY A 166 1.26 -6.19 0.16
CA GLY A 166 0.29 -6.70 -0.79
C GLY A 166 0.58 -8.05 -1.45
N HIS A 167 1.72 -8.66 -1.26
CA HIS A 167 1.97 -10.02 -1.71
C HIS A 167 2.18 -10.94 -0.49
N THR A 168 1.10 -11.47 0.05
CA THR A 168 1.18 -12.70 0.82
C THR A 168 1.71 -13.75 -0.16
N GLU A 169 2.89 -14.28 0.08
CA GLU A 169 3.41 -15.39 -0.71
C GLU A 169 2.40 -16.54 -0.56
N CYS A 170 1.61 -16.74 -1.60
CA CYS A 170 0.66 -17.83 -1.62
C CYS A 170 1.46 -19.12 -1.87
N PRO A 171 1.37 -20.14 -1.00
CA PRO A 171 2.03 -21.39 -1.24
C PRO A 171 1.57 -21.96 -2.59
N GLY A 172 2.51 -22.42 -3.40
CA GLY A 172 2.21 -22.91 -4.75
C GLY A 172 1.22 -24.07 -4.77
N ILE A 173 1.17 -24.83 -3.69
CA ILE A 173 0.26 -25.98 -3.50
C ILE A 173 -0.34 -25.89 -2.11
N VAL A 174 -1.66 -25.95 -2.05
CA VAL A 174 -2.44 -26.00 -0.80
C VAL A 174 -3.18 -27.34 -0.72
N LYS A 175 -3.21 -27.94 0.46
CA LYS A 175 -4.02 -29.14 0.72
C LYS A 175 -5.37 -28.71 1.33
N ALA A 176 -6.47 -29.20 0.74
CA ALA A 176 -7.79 -28.99 1.27
C ALA A 176 -7.97 -29.76 2.60
N LYS A 177 -8.56 -29.10 3.58
CA LYS A 177 -8.98 -29.71 4.85
C LYS A 177 -10.45 -30.12 4.76
N GLU A 178 -10.88 -30.92 5.72
CA GLU A 178 -12.29 -31.27 5.84
C GLU A 178 -13.18 -30.00 5.98
N GLY A 179 -14.24 -29.93 5.17
CA GLY A 179 -15.13 -28.77 5.10
C GLY A 179 -14.62 -27.58 4.28
N ASP A 180 -13.40 -27.63 3.72
CA ASP A 180 -12.92 -26.57 2.85
C ASP A 180 -13.62 -26.61 1.47
N THR A 181 -14.01 -25.44 0.99
CA THR A 181 -14.45 -25.23 -0.40
C THR A 181 -13.34 -24.50 -1.16
N LEU A 182 -13.38 -24.54 -2.49
CA LEU A 182 -12.42 -23.78 -3.30
C LEU A 182 -12.47 -22.27 -2.97
N GLN A 183 -13.67 -21.76 -2.70
CA GLN A 183 -13.89 -20.36 -2.34
C GLN A 183 -13.23 -20.02 -0.99
N THR A 184 -13.41 -20.86 0.04
CA THR A 184 -12.80 -20.62 1.36
C THR A 184 -11.28 -20.68 1.30
N ILE A 185 -10.71 -21.58 0.50
CA ILE A 185 -9.28 -21.66 0.28
C ILE A 185 -8.77 -20.42 -0.47
N CYS A 186 -9.44 -19.98 -1.53
CA CYS A 186 -9.09 -18.75 -2.24
C CYS A 186 -9.16 -17.51 -1.33
N LEU A 187 -10.20 -17.40 -0.47
CA LEU A 187 -10.31 -16.31 0.51
C LEU A 187 -9.15 -16.31 1.51
N LYS A 188 -8.77 -17.47 2.02
CA LYS A 188 -7.65 -17.61 2.95
C LYS A 188 -6.31 -17.25 2.31
N GLN A 189 -6.10 -17.60 1.03
CA GLN A 189 -4.82 -17.44 0.35
C GLN A 189 -4.65 -16.08 -0.33
N PHE A 190 -5.71 -15.55 -0.94
CA PHE A 190 -5.64 -14.32 -1.73
C PHE A 190 -6.27 -13.10 -1.03
N GLY A 191 -6.98 -13.32 0.07
CA GLY A 191 -7.77 -12.29 0.73
C GLY A 191 -9.01 -11.89 -0.08
N MET A 192 -9.89 -11.10 0.54
CA MET A 192 -11.22 -10.79 0.01
C MET A 192 -11.21 -10.10 -1.36
N LYS A 193 -10.23 -9.23 -1.63
CA LYS A 193 -10.14 -8.49 -2.90
C LYS A 193 -9.79 -9.36 -4.11
N LEU A 194 -8.90 -10.32 -3.93
CA LEU A 194 -8.36 -11.12 -5.05
C LEU A 194 -8.95 -12.51 -5.15
N ALA A 195 -9.65 -13.00 -4.12
CA ALA A 195 -10.23 -14.33 -4.09
C ALA A 195 -11.20 -14.57 -5.23
N TYR A 196 -12.14 -13.67 -5.45
CA TYR A 196 -13.17 -13.80 -6.48
C TYR A 196 -12.61 -13.74 -7.90
N SER A 197 -11.60 -12.90 -8.14
CA SER A 197 -10.94 -12.80 -9.44
C SER A 197 -10.12 -14.06 -9.76
N ASN A 198 -9.48 -14.64 -8.75
CA ASN A 198 -8.61 -15.80 -8.91
C ASN A 198 -9.36 -17.15 -8.85
N LEU A 199 -10.55 -17.19 -8.29
CA LEU A 199 -11.33 -18.41 -8.16
C LEU A 199 -11.57 -19.16 -9.49
N PRO A 200 -11.98 -18.52 -10.61
CA PRO A 200 -12.16 -19.20 -11.89
C PRO A 200 -10.82 -19.70 -12.45
N ILE A 201 -9.74 -19.00 -12.17
CA ILE A 201 -8.39 -19.38 -12.64
C ILE A 201 -7.91 -20.61 -11.89
N VAL A 202 -8.02 -20.63 -10.56
CA VAL A 202 -7.64 -21.79 -9.73
C VAL A 202 -8.53 -22.98 -10.05
N LYS A 203 -9.82 -22.78 -10.27
CA LYS A 203 -10.76 -23.84 -10.71
C LYS A 203 -10.30 -24.49 -12.01
N LYS A 204 -9.98 -23.69 -13.03
CA LYS A 204 -9.51 -24.14 -14.34
C LYS A 204 -8.16 -24.86 -14.24
N LEU A 205 -7.24 -24.30 -13.43
CA LEU A 205 -5.89 -24.85 -13.24
C LEU A 205 -5.90 -26.25 -12.64
N ASN A 206 -6.83 -26.48 -11.69
CA ASN A 206 -6.98 -27.77 -10.99
C ASN A 206 -8.06 -28.68 -11.59
N LYS A 207 -8.68 -28.30 -12.72
CA LYS A 207 -9.74 -29.05 -13.40
C LYS A 207 -10.91 -29.43 -12.47
N ILE A 208 -11.29 -28.53 -11.58
CA ILE A 208 -12.34 -28.78 -10.59
C ILE A 208 -13.70 -28.55 -11.25
N ALA A 209 -14.54 -29.59 -11.27
CA ALA A 209 -15.88 -29.50 -11.83
C ALA A 209 -16.82 -28.74 -10.87
N VAL A 210 -16.87 -29.14 -9.60
CA VAL A 210 -17.73 -28.58 -8.56
C VAL A 210 -16.89 -27.90 -7.46
N PRO A 211 -16.85 -26.56 -7.41
CA PRO A 211 -16.02 -25.84 -6.45
C PRO A 211 -16.41 -26.00 -4.98
N ALA A 212 -17.64 -26.44 -4.72
CA ALA A 212 -18.16 -26.61 -3.37
C ALA A 212 -17.74 -27.93 -2.69
N VAL A 213 -17.23 -28.89 -3.47
CA VAL A 213 -16.86 -30.21 -2.95
C VAL A 213 -15.41 -30.50 -3.29
N LEU A 214 -14.57 -30.52 -2.26
CA LEU A 214 -13.16 -30.90 -2.34
C LEU A 214 -12.91 -32.11 -1.45
N ALA A 215 -12.13 -33.06 -1.94
CA ALA A 215 -11.72 -34.19 -1.12
C ALA A 215 -10.70 -33.73 -0.06
N THR A 216 -10.85 -34.25 1.16
CA THR A 216 -9.89 -34.00 2.25
C THR A 216 -8.48 -34.44 1.83
N GLY A 217 -7.50 -33.56 1.96
CA GLY A 217 -6.13 -33.81 1.51
C GLY A 217 -5.88 -33.56 0.03
N GLN A 218 -6.88 -33.14 -0.75
CA GLN A 218 -6.72 -32.80 -2.16
C GLN A 218 -5.70 -31.67 -2.31
N LYS A 219 -4.70 -31.88 -3.14
CA LYS A 219 -3.66 -30.88 -3.45
C LYS A 219 -4.21 -29.93 -4.52
N LEU A 220 -4.20 -28.65 -4.22
CA LEU A 220 -4.65 -27.57 -5.11
C LEU A 220 -3.47 -26.72 -5.52
N GLN A 221 -3.24 -26.59 -6.82
CA GLN A 221 -2.26 -25.68 -7.36
C GLN A 221 -2.87 -24.28 -7.43
N MET A 222 -2.27 -23.32 -6.71
CA MET A 222 -2.83 -21.98 -6.57
C MET A 222 -2.41 -21.02 -7.70
N TYR A 223 -1.28 -21.26 -8.35
CA TYR A 223 -0.80 -20.50 -9.50
C TYR A 223 0.07 -21.34 -10.43
N LYS A 224 0.20 -20.89 -11.70
CA LYS A 224 1.19 -21.48 -12.62
C LYS A 224 2.58 -21.03 -12.24
N LYS A 225 3.49 -21.97 -11.96
CA LYS A 225 4.91 -21.65 -11.86
C LYS A 225 5.42 -21.25 -13.25
N LYS A 226 5.81 -19.99 -13.40
CA LYS A 226 6.64 -19.57 -14.53
C LYS A 226 8.08 -19.50 -14.05
N PHE A 227 8.97 -20.14 -14.75
CA PHE A 227 10.40 -19.93 -14.58
C PHE A 227 10.79 -18.71 -15.43
N ASN A 228 11.46 -17.72 -14.84
CA ASN A 228 12.11 -16.69 -15.64
C ASN A 228 13.31 -17.28 -16.40
N LYS A 229 13.88 -16.51 -17.35
CA LYS A 229 15.01 -16.97 -18.17
C LYS A 229 16.24 -17.45 -17.37
N ASN A 230 16.31 -17.15 -16.07
CA ASN A 230 17.38 -17.51 -15.16
C ASN A 230 17.05 -18.73 -14.28
N GLY A 231 15.96 -19.45 -14.56
CA GLY A 231 15.57 -20.65 -13.81
C GLY A 231 14.99 -20.37 -12.41
N ILE A 232 14.77 -19.11 -12.04
CA ILE A 232 14.21 -18.76 -10.73
C ILE A 232 12.69 -18.91 -10.78
N PRO A 233 12.07 -19.67 -9.84
CA PRO A 233 10.62 -19.81 -9.82
C PRO A 233 9.96 -18.48 -9.51
N GLY A 234 9.27 -17.91 -10.49
CA GLY A 234 8.40 -16.74 -10.32
C GLY A 234 6.96 -17.20 -10.29
N GLY A 235 6.23 -16.93 -9.21
CA GLY A 235 4.77 -17.07 -9.18
C GLY A 235 4.14 -15.88 -9.90
N VAL A 236 3.31 -16.12 -10.91
CA VAL A 236 2.45 -15.08 -11.49
C VAL A 236 1.06 -15.26 -10.91
N LEU A 237 0.66 -14.32 -10.06
CA LEU A 237 -0.74 -14.11 -9.70
C LEU A 237 -1.40 -13.42 -10.90
N TYR A 238 -2.49 -13.95 -11.41
CA TYR A 238 -3.31 -13.34 -12.44
C TYR A 238 -4.34 -12.40 -11.83
#